data_492a03ae2c08a3c11ad4bb86cb9b9f7d
#
_entry.id   492a03ae2c08a3c11ad4bb86cb9b9f7d
#
_cell.length_a   1.000
_cell.length_b   1.000
_cell.length_c   1.000
_cell.angle_alpha   90.00
_cell.angle_beta   90.00
_cell.angle_gamma   90.00
#
_symmetry.space_group_name_H-M   'P 1'
#
loop_
_entity.id
_entity.type
_entity.pdbx_description
1 polymer ?
#
loop_
_entity_poly.entity_id
_entity_poly.type
_entity_poly.pdbx_seq_one_letter_code
_entity_poly.pdbx_strand_id
1 'polypeptide(L)'
;QIDKIITVHSSLYNKTREEFLKKLIQIAPEGLTQVHLNNSGAEAIEAAMKFARKFTGKKGMVAMKGSYHGKSFGALSLTFNPKYRKAFAPLVEKVSFASFGDMDSLRSVIDEDTAFIILEPIQGESGIIVAPDGFLQEVRKLCDEKGILLIFDEIQAGLGRTGRLWAGEHWNTAPDILCLAKGIAGGVPMGATLVKPGILDCISKGEHSSTFGGNPLSCAAGTATMQALTQDKLVENSANMGKLFREGLDKLKEKHPVIREVRGKGL
;
A
#
# COMPACT_ATOMS: atom_id res chain seq x y z
N GLN A 1 13.99 -21.95 -9.65
CA GLN A 1 14.24 -21.69 -8.21
C GLN A 1 13.78 -22.86 -7.32
N ILE A 2 12.70 -23.52 -7.68
CA ILE A 2 12.18 -24.70 -6.93
C ILE A 2 13.25 -25.81 -6.81
N ASP A 3 13.99 -26.08 -7.87
CA ASP A 3 15.04 -27.12 -7.91
C ASP A 3 16.30 -26.74 -7.09
N LYS A 4 16.40 -25.48 -6.63
CA LYS A 4 17.54 -24.98 -5.85
C LYS A 4 17.20 -24.91 -4.38
N ILE A 5 16.48 -23.90 -3.97
CA ILE A 5 16.05 -23.66 -2.59
C ILE A 5 14.75 -22.84 -2.59
N ILE A 6 13.75 -23.32 -1.84
CA ILE A 6 12.44 -22.65 -1.71
C ILE A 6 12.46 -21.64 -0.55
N THR A 7 13.02 -22.03 0.58
CA THR A 7 12.98 -21.23 1.82
C THR A 7 14.34 -21.18 2.48
N VAL A 8 14.73 -20.00 2.93
CA VAL A 8 15.87 -19.74 3.79
C VAL A 8 15.54 -18.58 4.72
N HIS A 9 15.90 -18.69 5.99
CA HIS A 9 15.60 -17.65 6.99
C HIS A 9 16.19 -16.30 6.61
N SER A 10 15.48 -15.22 6.95
CA SER A 10 15.85 -13.85 6.57
C SER A 10 17.20 -13.37 7.13
N SER A 11 17.68 -13.98 8.23
CA SER A 11 19.00 -13.68 8.80
C SER A 11 20.18 -14.17 7.98
N LEU A 12 19.94 -15.05 7.00
CA LEU A 12 20.97 -15.58 6.11
C LEU A 12 20.96 -14.82 4.78
N TYR A 13 22.14 -14.52 4.27
CA TYR A 13 22.29 -13.93 2.93
C TYR A 13 21.72 -14.87 1.86
N ASN A 14 20.98 -14.30 0.91
CA ASN A 14 20.46 -15.03 -0.23
C ASN A 14 20.48 -14.14 -1.49
N LYS A 15 21.20 -14.59 -2.52
CA LYS A 15 21.37 -13.84 -3.77
C LYS A 15 20.06 -13.51 -4.48
N THR A 16 19.10 -14.47 -4.52
CA THR A 16 17.80 -14.26 -5.17
C THR A 16 16.98 -13.18 -4.47
N ARG A 17 17.04 -13.13 -3.13
CA ARG A 17 16.41 -12.05 -2.36
C ARG A 17 17.07 -10.70 -2.64
N GLU A 18 18.38 -10.64 -2.67
CA GLU A 18 19.13 -9.42 -2.99
C GLU A 18 18.78 -8.88 -4.38
N GLU A 19 18.73 -9.74 -5.39
CA GLU A 19 18.36 -9.38 -6.76
C GLU A 19 16.95 -8.79 -6.84
N PHE A 20 16.00 -9.38 -6.13
CA PHE A 20 14.63 -8.86 -6.02
C PHE A 20 14.60 -7.49 -5.34
N LEU A 21 15.25 -7.35 -4.19
CA LEU A 21 15.30 -6.10 -3.44
C LEU A 21 15.92 -4.96 -4.25
N LYS A 22 17.03 -5.23 -4.96
CA LYS A 22 17.65 -4.24 -5.87
C LYS A 22 16.67 -3.76 -6.94
N LYS A 23 15.94 -4.68 -7.58
CA LYS A 23 14.95 -4.33 -8.62
C LYS A 23 13.78 -3.54 -8.03
N LEU A 24 13.26 -3.96 -6.88
CA LEU A 24 12.16 -3.28 -6.24
C LEU A 24 12.53 -1.84 -5.83
N ILE A 25 13.71 -1.66 -5.24
CA ILE A 25 14.21 -0.33 -4.84
C ILE A 25 14.46 0.57 -6.05
N GLN A 26 14.95 0.03 -7.18
CA GLN A 26 15.18 0.80 -8.41
C GLN A 26 13.92 1.44 -8.97
N ILE A 27 12.76 0.83 -8.75
CA ILE A 27 11.48 1.31 -9.26
C ILE A 27 10.59 1.92 -8.15
N ALA A 28 11.04 1.89 -6.90
CA ALA A 28 10.29 2.44 -5.77
C ALA A 28 10.09 3.96 -5.91
N PRO A 29 9.04 4.53 -5.29
CA PRO A 29 8.92 5.97 -5.17
C PRO A 29 10.17 6.58 -4.54
N GLU A 30 10.51 7.80 -4.96
CA GLU A 30 11.69 8.50 -4.48
C GLU A 30 11.76 8.54 -2.94
N GLY A 31 12.93 8.25 -2.40
CA GLY A 31 13.19 8.24 -0.97
C GLY A 31 12.86 6.93 -0.25
N LEU A 32 12.16 5.97 -0.86
CA LEU A 32 11.87 4.66 -0.24
C LEU A 32 13.00 3.66 -0.57
N THR A 33 13.96 3.52 0.32
CA THR A 33 15.17 2.72 0.07
C THR A 33 15.37 1.53 1.01
N GLN A 34 14.54 1.39 2.04
CA GLN A 34 14.56 0.26 2.96
C GLN A 34 13.31 -0.59 2.75
N VAL A 35 13.44 -1.91 2.84
CA VAL A 35 12.34 -2.86 2.55
C VAL A 35 12.29 -3.96 3.61
N HIS A 36 11.11 -4.19 4.16
CA HIS A 36 10.78 -5.42 4.91
C HIS A 36 9.88 -6.30 4.05
N LEU A 37 10.24 -7.58 3.88
CA LEU A 37 9.48 -8.54 3.08
C LEU A 37 8.54 -9.37 3.94
N ASN A 38 7.32 -9.54 3.46
CA ASN A 38 6.20 -10.23 4.10
C ASN A 38 5.63 -11.30 3.15
N ASN A 39 4.55 -11.97 3.55
CA ASN A 39 3.88 -12.99 2.72
C ASN A 39 2.49 -12.56 2.23
N SER A 40 1.96 -11.48 2.78
CA SER A 40 0.62 -10.97 2.44
C SER A 40 0.52 -9.46 2.63
N GLY A 41 -0.57 -8.88 2.09
CA GLY A 41 -0.87 -7.47 2.30
C GLY A 41 -1.19 -7.15 3.76
N ALA A 42 -1.92 -8.02 4.46
CA ALA A 42 -2.21 -7.81 5.89
C ALA A 42 -0.91 -7.76 6.71
N GLU A 43 0.06 -8.65 6.44
CA GLU A 43 1.36 -8.60 7.10
C GLU A 43 2.14 -7.33 6.76
N ALA A 44 2.06 -6.84 5.53
CA ALA A 44 2.69 -5.58 5.15
C ALA A 44 2.10 -4.38 5.93
N ILE A 45 0.79 -4.35 6.13
CA ILE A 45 0.11 -3.33 6.96
C ILE A 45 0.51 -3.47 8.44
N GLU A 46 0.52 -4.70 9.00
CA GLU A 46 0.96 -4.93 10.39
C GLU A 46 2.40 -4.45 10.62
N ALA A 47 3.30 -4.70 9.65
CA ALA A 47 4.67 -4.20 9.70
C ALA A 47 4.70 -2.67 9.68
N ALA A 48 3.97 -2.03 8.75
CA ALA A 48 3.88 -0.57 8.62
C ALA A 48 3.39 0.09 9.91
N MET A 49 2.32 -0.46 10.53
CA MET A 49 1.79 0.01 11.82
C MET A 49 2.84 -0.04 12.92
N LYS A 50 3.55 -1.15 13.05
CA LYS A 50 4.59 -1.35 14.08
C LYS A 50 5.76 -0.40 13.87
N PHE A 51 6.24 -0.26 12.63
CA PHE A 51 7.36 0.61 12.30
C PHE A 51 7.01 2.07 12.55
N ALA A 52 5.86 2.52 12.08
CA ALA A 52 5.42 3.90 12.27
C ALA A 52 5.26 4.26 13.75
N ARG A 53 4.61 3.41 14.54
CA ARG A 53 4.43 3.64 15.99
C ARG A 53 5.76 3.63 16.74
N LYS A 54 6.66 2.73 16.40
CA LYS A 54 7.97 2.67 17.06
C LYS A 54 8.85 3.85 16.70
N PHE A 55 8.88 4.23 15.42
CA PHE A 55 9.68 5.35 14.95
C PHE A 55 9.23 6.69 15.54
N THR A 56 7.93 6.93 15.60
CA THR A 56 7.38 8.18 16.13
C THR A 56 7.27 8.20 17.66
N GLY A 57 7.28 7.04 18.32
CA GLY A 57 6.97 6.92 19.75
C GLY A 57 5.49 7.15 20.09
N LYS A 58 4.65 7.44 19.11
CA LYS A 58 3.22 7.74 19.23
C LYS A 58 2.37 6.49 18.99
N LYS A 59 1.08 6.54 19.37
CA LYS A 59 0.17 5.38 19.32
C LYS A 59 -1.07 5.59 18.47
N GLY A 60 -1.49 6.83 18.21
CA GLY A 60 -2.67 7.17 17.44
C GLY A 60 -2.51 6.80 15.97
N MET A 61 -3.56 6.32 15.36
CA MET A 61 -3.61 5.85 13.97
C MET A 61 -4.84 6.44 13.31
N VAL A 62 -4.66 7.03 12.15
CA VAL A 62 -5.77 7.59 11.37
C VAL A 62 -5.90 6.84 10.06
N ALA A 63 -7.10 6.31 9.79
CA ALA A 63 -7.47 5.66 8.54
C ALA A 63 -8.67 6.39 7.91
N MET A 64 -9.04 6.01 6.70
CA MET A 64 -10.14 6.66 5.98
C MET A 64 -11.44 5.85 6.09
N LYS A 65 -12.58 6.53 6.18
CA LYS A 65 -13.87 5.90 5.96
C LYS A 65 -13.89 5.25 4.57
N GLY A 66 -14.39 4.03 4.49
CA GLY A 66 -14.34 3.23 3.27
C GLY A 66 -13.06 2.43 3.06
N SER A 67 -12.02 2.59 3.90
CA SER A 67 -10.76 1.87 3.76
C SER A 67 -10.89 0.35 3.95
N TYR A 68 -10.00 -0.38 3.25
CA TYR A 68 -9.78 -1.80 3.47
C TYR A 68 -8.29 -2.12 3.49
N HIS A 69 -7.75 -2.46 4.66
CA HIS A 69 -6.32 -2.70 4.86
C HIS A 69 -5.97 -4.16 5.22
N GLY A 70 -6.97 -5.02 5.36
CA GLY A 70 -6.78 -6.44 5.67
C GLY A 70 -7.66 -6.94 6.81
N LYS A 71 -7.44 -8.20 7.21
CA LYS A 71 -8.27 -8.92 8.20
C LYS A 71 -7.50 -9.52 9.36
N SER A 72 -6.18 -9.33 9.49
CA SER A 72 -5.47 -9.54 10.76
C SER A 72 -5.89 -8.48 11.78
N PHE A 73 -5.69 -8.70 13.07
CA PHE A 73 -6.25 -7.81 14.11
C PHE A 73 -5.84 -6.34 13.95
N GLY A 74 -4.57 -6.06 13.66
CA GLY A 74 -4.10 -4.70 13.42
C GLY A 74 -4.64 -4.11 12.11
N ALA A 75 -4.50 -4.82 11.00
CA ALA A 75 -5.01 -4.36 9.71
C ALA A 75 -6.55 -4.23 9.70
N LEU A 76 -7.26 -5.11 10.42
CA LEU A 76 -8.71 -5.03 10.60
C LEU A 76 -9.11 -3.80 11.42
N SER A 77 -8.27 -3.37 12.35
CA SER A 77 -8.52 -2.14 13.13
C SER A 77 -8.55 -0.90 12.24
N LEU A 78 -7.77 -0.89 11.16
CA LEU A 78 -7.71 0.19 10.16
C LEU A 78 -8.73 0.02 9.02
N THR A 79 -9.37 -1.14 8.88
CA THR A 79 -10.43 -1.40 7.91
C THR A 79 -11.74 -0.83 8.42
N PHE A 80 -12.40 0.05 7.63
CA PHE A 80 -13.55 0.83 8.13
C PHE A 80 -14.83 0.02 8.30
N ASN A 81 -15.17 -0.87 7.36
CA ASN A 81 -16.50 -1.47 7.28
C ASN A 81 -16.86 -2.28 8.54
N PRO A 82 -17.94 -1.91 9.27
CA PRO A 82 -18.38 -2.59 10.49
C PRO A 82 -18.69 -4.08 10.30
N LYS A 83 -19.09 -4.49 9.07
CA LYS A 83 -19.37 -5.89 8.73
C LYS A 83 -18.17 -6.80 9.02
N TYR A 84 -16.95 -6.29 8.80
CA TYR A 84 -15.73 -7.07 9.04
C TYR A 84 -15.25 -7.01 10.50
N ARG A 85 -15.59 -5.93 11.21
CA ARG A 85 -15.02 -5.58 12.53
C ARG A 85 -15.80 -6.13 13.72
N LYS A 86 -17.15 -6.07 13.67
CA LYS A 86 -18.02 -6.33 14.85
C LYS A 86 -17.77 -7.67 15.51
N ALA A 87 -17.56 -8.74 14.72
CA ALA A 87 -17.39 -10.09 15.25
C ALA A 87 -16.06 -10.31 15.99
N PHE A 88 -15.10 -9.42 15.81
CA PHE A 88 -13.72 -9.57 16.32
C PHE A 88 -13.31 -8.47 17.32
N ALA A 89 -14.26 -7.69 17.80
CA ALA A 89 -13.99 -6.69 18.84
C ALA A 89 -13.63 -7.38 20.19
N PRO A 90 -12.75 -6.78 21.04
CA PRO A 90 -12.07 -5.51 20.80
C PRO A 90 -10.91 -5.62 19.82
N LEU A 91 -10.72 -4.60 18.99
CA LEU A 91 -9.61 -4.47 18.05
C LEU A 91 -8.50 -3.58 18.66
N VAL A 92 -7.43 -3.33 17.91
CA VAL A 92 -6.37 -2.42 18.35
C VAL A 92 -6.95 -1.02 18.57
N GLU A 93 -6.65 -0.46 19.73
CA GLU A 93 -7.15 0.85 20.15
C GLU A 93 -6.44 2.02 19.47
N LYS A 94 -6.97 3.24 19.69
CA LYS A 94 -6.46 4.52 19.16
C LYS A 94 -6.48 4.61 17.65
N VAL A 95 -7.52 4.08 17.03
CA VAL A 95 -7.83 4.25 15.61
C VAL A 95 -8.95 5.25 15.44
N SER A 96 -8.71 6.31 14.69
CA SER A 96 -9.69 7.31 14.26
C SER A 96 -9.93 7.21 12.76
N PHE A 97 -11.13 7.58 12.30
CA PHE A 97 -11.49 7.53 10.87
C PHE A 97 -11.91 8.91 10.38
N ALA A 98 -11.21 9.41 9.36
CA ALA A 98 -11.58 10.61 8.61
C ALA A 98 -12.39 10.27 7.36
N SER A 99 -13.21 11.19 6.89
CA SER A 99 -13.88 11.06 5.57
C SER A 99 -12.83 11.16 4.46
N PHE A 100 -12.84 10.21 3.51
CA PHE A 100 -11.89 10.22 2.40
C PHE A 100 -12.14 11.42 1.48
N GLY A 101 -11.10 12.16 1.16
CA GLY A 101 -11.18 13.38 0.34
C GLY A 101 -11.59 14.66 1.08
N ASP A 102 -11.74 14.61 2.41
CA ASP A 102 -12.17 15.72 3.27
C ASP A 102 -11.08 16.09 4.27
N MET A 103 -10.40 17.22 4.02
CA MET A 103 -9.30 17.70 4.87
C MET A 103 -9.78 18.21 6.22
N ASP A 104 -10.97 18.75 6.33
CA ASP A 104 -11.51 19.24 7.62
C ASP A 104 -11.84 18.05 8.53
N SER A 105 -12.46 17.01 7.95
CA SER A 105 -12.65 15.74 8.65
C SER A 105 -11.32 15.13 9.09
N LEU A 106 -10.28 15.18 8.26
CA LEU A 106 -8.95 14.66 8.61
C LEU A 106 -8.31 15.44 9.75
N ARG A 107 -8.33 16.78 9.68
CA ARG A 107 -7.79 17.64 10.73
C ARG A 107 -8.51 17.46 12.07
N SER A 108 -9.80 17.17 12.06
CA SER A 108 -10.61 17.01 13.27
C SER A 108 -10.29 15.76 14.09
N VAL A 109 -9.62 14.76 13.50
CA VAL A 109 -9.29 13.47 14.17
C VAL A 109 -7.80 13.31 14.47
N ILE A 110 -6.97 14.27 14.07
CA ILE A 110 -5.52 14.27 14.35
C ILE A 110 -5.27 14.93 15.70
N ASP A 111 -4.43 14.30 16.52
CA ASP A 111 -3.95 14.81 17.79
C ASP A 111 -2.43 14.69 17.91
N GLU A 112 -1.88 15.06 19.09
CA GLU A 112 -0.44 15.03 19.38
C GLU A 112 0.11 13.59 19.45
N ASP A 113 -0.74 12.59 19.76
CA ASP A 113 -0.39 11.17 19.83
C ASP A 113 -0.49 10.47 18.46
N THR A 114 -0.90 11.17 17.41
CA THR A 114 -1.07 10.59 16.06
C THR A 114 0.29 10.21 15.47
N ALA A 115 0.52 8.90 15.28
CA ALA A 115 1.74 8.33 14.73
C ALA A 115 1.74 8.39 13.19
N PHE A 116 0.61 8.04 12.56
CA PHE A 116 0.51 7.97 11.11
C PHE A 116 -0.92 8.16 10.59
N ILE A 117 -0.99 8.55 9.33
CA ILE A 117 -2.19 8.50 8.51
C ILE A 117 -1.96 7.40 7.46
N ILE A 118 -2.91 6.47 7.32
CA ILE A 118 -2.91 5.44 6.28
C ILE A 118 -4.09 5.64 5.34
N LEU A 119 -3.83 5.54 4.04
CA LEU A 119 -4.87 5.59 3.02
C LEU A 119 -4.47 4.80 1.76
N GLU A 120 -5.49 4.38 1.03
CA GLU A 120 -5.36 3.92 -0.35
C GLU A 120 -5.50 5.15 -1.26
N PRO A 121 -4.57 5.46 -2.19
CA PRO A 121 -4.74 6.56 -3.14
C PRO A 121 -6.01 6.41 -4.00
N ILE A 122 -6.45 5.17 -4.22
CA ILE A 122 -7.73 4.79 -4.79
C ILE A 122 -8.29 3.67 -3.92
N GLN A 123 -9.42 3.92 -3.24
CA GLN A 123 -10.06 2.91 -2.39
C GLN A 123 -10.70 1.82 -3.26
N GLY A 124 -10.18 0.59 -3.15
CA GLY A 124 -10.63 -0.53 -3.97
C GLY A 124 -11.99 -1.08 -3.54
N GLU A 125 -12.09 -1.55 -2.29
CA GLU A 125 -13.26 -2.26 -1.77
C GLU A 125 -14.50 -1.39 -1.58
N SER A 126 -14.36 -0.06 -1.56
CA SER A 126 -15.45 0.90 -1.47
C SER A 126 -16.06 1.29 -2.82
N GLY A 127 -15.64 0.63 -3.91
CA GLY A 127 -16.16 0.87 -5.25
C GLY A 127 -15.28 1.78 -6.09
N ILE A 128 -13.98 1.62 -6.02
CA ILE A 128 -12.97 2.35 -6.82
C ILE A 128 -13.10 3.87 -6.62
N ILE A 129 -13.03 4.31 -5.37
CA ILE A 129 -13.11 5.75 -5.04
C ILE A 129 -11.74 6.37 -5.24
N VAL A 130 -11.64 7.23 -6.25
CA VAL A 130 -10.41 7.96 -6.59
C VAL A 130 -10.26 9.16 -5.66
N ALA A 131 -9.05 9.39 -5.14
CA ALA A 131 -8.77 10.59 -4.33
C ALA A 131 -9.04 11.87 -5.15
N PRO A 132 -9.69 12.87 -4.56
CA PRO A 132 -9.84 14.18 -5.23
C PRO A 132 -8.50 14.81 -5.57
N ASP A 133 -8.49 15.64 -6.60
CA ASP A 133 -7.31 16.42 -6.96
C ASP A 133 -6.91 17.34 -5.79
N GLY A 134 -5.60 17.43 -5.51
CA GLY A 134 -5.07 18.21 -4.39
C GLY A 134 -5.09 17.51 -3.03
N PHE A 135 -5.97 16.53 -2.82
CA PHE A 135 -6.14 15.91 -1.50
C PHE A 135 -4.87 15.24 -0.98
N LEU A 136 -4.22 14.40 -1.79
CA LEU A 136 -3.01 13.69 -1.34
C LEU A 136 -1.84 14.63 -1.08
N GLN A 137 -1.71 15.71 -1.85
CA GLN A 137 -0.70 16.73 -1.63
C GLN A 137 -0.94 17.48 -0.31
N GLU A 138 -2.20 17.81 0.00
CA GLU A 138 -2.55 18.45 1.27
C GLU A 138 -2.33 17.51 2.46
N VAL A 139 -2.66 16.22 2.32
CA VAL A 139 -2.36 15.20 3.35
C VAL A 139 -0.85 15.09 3.57
N ARG A 140 -0.04 15.06 2.49
CA ARG A 140 1.43 15.02 2.61
C ARG A 140 1.95 16.24 3.36
N LYS A 141 1.51 17.44 2.97
CA LYS A 141 1.89 18.68 3.63
C LYS A 141 1.50 18.68 5.12
N LEU A 142 0.30 18.23 5.45
CA LEU A 142 -0.17 18.13 6.83
C LEU A 142 0.70 17.16 7.65
N CYS A 143 1.07 16.01 7.07
CA CYS A 143 1.96 15.03 7.70
C CYS A 143 3.34 15.64 7.99
N ASP A 144 3.91 16.37 7.02
CA ASP A 144 5.22 17.02 7.17
C ASP A 144 5.19 18.09 8.28
N GLU A 145 4.14 18.93 8.31
CA GLU A 145 3.96 19.98 9.31
C GLU A 145 3.77 19.44 10.73
N LYS A 146 3.17 18.26 10.88
CA LYS A 146 2.83 17.69 12.19
C LYS A 146 3.80 16.59 12.65
N GLY A 147 4.77 16.20 11.84
CA GLY A 147 5.66 15.08 12.14
C GLY A 147 4.89 13.75 12.26
N ILE A 148 3.91 13.55 11.38
CA ILE A 148 3.07 12.35 11.24
C ILE A 148 3.54 11.59 10.01
N LEU A 149 3.68 10.25 10.09
CA LEU A 149 4.03 9.47 8.92
C LEU A 149 2.83 9.26 8.00
N LEU A 150 3.07 9.36 6.68
CA LEU A 150 2.10 9.03 5.65
C LEU A 150 2.36 7.61 5.14
N ILE A 151 1.34 6.76 5.22
CA ILE A 151 1.38 5.38 4.70
C ILE A 151 0.44 5.29 3.50
N PHE A 152 0.97 4.86 2.35
CA PHE A 152 0.12 4.46 1.23
C PHE A 152 -0.05 2.95 1.22
N ASP A 153 -1.29 2.52 1.22
CA ASP A 153 -1.67 1.15 0.89
C ASP A 153 -1.90 1.05 -0.63
N GLU A 154 -0.88 0.59 -1.32
CA GLU A 154 -0.95 0.32 -2.75
C GLU A 154 -0.98 -1.19 -3.07
N ILE A 155 -1.44 -2.00 -2.12
CA ILE A 155 -1.63 -3.44 -2.29
C ILE A 155 -2.52 -3.76 -3.48
N GLN A 156 -3.53 -2.93 -3.74
CA GLN A 156 -4.42 -3.08 -4.90
C GLN A 156 -4.08 -2.12 -6.04
N ALA A 157 -3.80 -0.86 -5.74
CA ALA A 157 -3.67 0.20 -6.73
C ALA A 157 -2.26 0.34 -7.32
N GLY A 158 -1.24 -0.27 -6.71
CA GLY A 158 0.16 -0.20 -7.16
C GLY A 158 0.50 -1.14 -8.33
N LEU A 159 1.78 -1.18 -8.66
CA LEU A 159 2.37 -2.10 -9.63
C LEU A 159 1.72 -2.00 -11.02
N GLY A 160 1.49 -0.78 -11.48
CA GLY A 160 1.00 -0.52 -12.84
C GLY A 160 -0.51 -0.56 -13.01
N ARG A 161 -1.29 -0.99 -11.98
CA ARG A 161 -2.76 -1.18 -12.07
C ARG A 161 -3.49 0.06 -12.59
N THR A 162 -3.07 1.23 -12.17
CA THR A 162 -3.75 2.51 -12.48
C THR A 162 -3.22 3.21 -13.74
N GLY A 163 -2.31 2.56 -14.50
CA GLY A 163 -1.64 3.19 -15.63
C GLY A 163 -0.44 4.07 -15.26
N ARG A 164 -0.08 4.08 -14.00
CA ARG A 164 1.19 4.56 -13.44
C ARG A 164 1.79 3.43 -12.62
N LEU A 165 3.11 3.41 -12.43
CA LEU A 165 3.75 2.35 -11.67
C LEU A 165 3.24 2.33 -10.22
N TRP A 166 3.13 3.50 -9.62
CA TRP A 166 2.56 3.74 -8.29
C TRP A 166 1.34 4.65 -8.41
N ALA A 167 0.29 4.34 -7.66
CA ALA A 167 -0.93 5.15 -7.71
C ALA A 167 -0.70 6.58 -7.23
N GLY A 168 0.16 6.79 -6.22
CA GLY A 168 0.54 8.12 -5.72
C GLY A 168 1.12 9.06 -6.78
N GLU A 169 1.71 8.52 -7.87
CA GLU A 169 2.26 9.32 -8.98
C GLU A 169 1.19 10.15 -9.72
N HIS A 170 -0.07 9.76 -9.68
CA HIS A 170 -1.15 10.56 -10.26
C HIS A 170 -1.32 11.92 -9.57
N TRP A 171 -0.89 12.03 -8.33
CA TRP A 171 -0.94 13.24 -7.52
C TRP A 171 0.45 13.81 -7.21
N ASN A 172 1.50 13.27 -7.84
CA ASN A 172 2.90 13.63 -7.55
C ASN A 172 3.20 13.62 -6.03
N THR A 173 2.73 12.58 -5.35
CA THR A 173 2.84 12.45 -3.89
C THR A 173 3.47 11.12 -3.53
N ALA A 174 4.54 11.15 -2.72
CA ALA A 174 5.20 9.97 -2.18
C ALA A 174 4.91 9.83 -0.68
N PRO A 175 4.70 8.60 -0.17
CA PRO A 175 4.51 8.33 1.25
C PRO A 175 5.85 8.19 1.98
N ASP A 176 5.80 8.08 3.32
CA ASP A 176 6.93 7.66 4.13
C ASP A 176 7.05 6.14 4.20
N ILE A 177 5.90 5.45 4.07
CA ILE A 177 5.80 3.99 4.05
C ILE A 177 4.84 3.58 2.93
N LEU A 178 5.25 2.60 2.11
CA LEU A 178 4.45 2.03 1.03
C LEU A 178 4.23 0.53 1.28
N CYS A 179 2.97 0.10 1.30
CA CYS A 179 2.60 -1.30 1.46
C CYS A 179 2.20 -1.92 0.11
N LEU A 180 2.79 -3.06 -0.21
CA LEU A 180 2.61 -3.80 -1.45
C LEU A 180 2.28 -5.28 -1.19
N ALA A 181 1.50 -5.88 -2.08
CA ALA A 181 1.25 -7.33 -2.14
C ALA A 181 0.58 -7.70 -3.48
N LYS A 182 -0.39 -8.61 -3.46
CA LYS A 182 -1.18 -9.08 -4.62
C LYS A 182 -0.32 -9.35 -5.84
N GLY A 183 -0.16 -8.37 -6.74
CA GLY A 183 0.58 -8.51 -7.99
C GLY A 183 2.11 -8.62 -7.86
N ILE A 184 2.70 -8.37 -6.68
CA ILE A 184 4.15 -8.20 -6.48
C ILE A 184 4.99 -9.40 -6.93
N ALA A 185 4.45 -10.62 -6.83
CA ALA A 185 5.13 -11.86 -7.21
C ALA A 185 4.29 -12.74 -8.16
N GLY A 186 3.45 -12.13 -9.01
CA GLY A 186 2.72 -12.83 -10.07
C GLY A 186 1.78 -13.95 -9.58
N GLY A 187 1.32 -13.89 -8.33
CA GLY A 187 0.43 -14.87 -7.71
C GLY A 187 1.09 -15.74 -6.63
N VAL A 188 2.43 -15.73 -6.53
CA VAL A 188 3.12 -16.38 -5.39
C VAL A 188 2.95 -15.48 -4.15
N PRO A 189 2.58 -16.02 -2.97
CA PRO A 189 2.37 -15.24 -1.77
C PRO A 189 3.59 -14.38 -1.41
N MET A 190 3.39 -13.07 -1.41
CA MET A 190 4.40 -12.07 -1.08
C MET A 190 3.75 -10.74 -0.68
N GLY A 191 4.37 -10.05 0.26
CA GLY A 191 4.12 -8.65 0.58
C GLY A 191 5.43 -7.93 0.79
N ALA A 192 5.40 -6.61 0.73
CA ALA A 192 6.53 -5.75 1.03
C ALA A 192 6.07 -4.46 1.70
N THR A 193 6.86 -4.01 2.66
CA THR A 193 6.71 -2.71 3.31
C THR A 193 7.98 -1.92 3.02
N LEU A 194 7.87 -0.95 2.12
CA LEU A 194 8.98 -0.05 1.76
C LEU A 194 8.90 1.18 2.65
N VAL A 195 10.03 1.66 3.12
CA VAL A 195 10.08 2.81 4.03
C VAL A 195 11.21 3.78 3.68
N LYS A 196 11.08 5.03 4.09
CA LYS A 196 12.16 6.01 4.06
C LYS A 196 13.31 5.60 4.98
N PRO A 197 14.55 6.04 4.70
CA PRO A 197 15.70 5.82 5.58
C PRO A 197 15.42 6.25 7.03
N GLY A 198 15.98 5.51 7.98
CA GLY A 198 15.82 5.77 9.40
C GLY A 198 14.61 5.06 10.04
N ILE A 199 13.55 4.77 9.29
CA ILE A 199 12.35 4.15 9.88
C ILE A 199 12.64 2.72 10.37
N LEU A 200 13.37 1.90 9.60
CA LEU A 200 13.75 0.56 10.04
C LEU A 200 14.91 0.56 11.06
N ASP A 201 15.69 1.62 11.14
CA ASP A 201 16.83 1.69 12.04
C ASP A 201 16.42 1.70 13.52
N CYS A 202 15.18 2.10 13.83
CA CYS A 202 14.63 2.00 15.17
C CYS A 202 14.22 0.57 15.58
N ILE A 203 14.16 -0.39 14.63
CA ILE A 203 13.74 -1.77 14.91
C ILE A 203 14.96 -2.60 15.33
N SER A 204 15.01 -2.99 16.58
CA SER A 204 16.11 -3.81 17.10
C SER A 204 15.99 -5.26 16.62
N LYS A 205 17.12 -5.95 16.59
CA LYS A 205 17.18 -7.36 16.18
C LYS A 205 16.22 -8.22 17.02
N GLY A 206 15.34 -8.95 16.35
CA GLY A 206 14.37 -9.85 16.99
C GLY A 206 13.02 -9.21 17.33
N GLU A 207 12.84 -7.89 17.24
CA GLU A 207 11.56 -7.23 17.54
C GLU A 207 10.51 -7.42 16.44
N HIS A 208 10.95 -7.62 15.22
CA HIS A 208 10.07 -7.93 14.07
C HIS A 208 10.79 -8.83 13.08
N SER A 209 10.11 -9.89 12.65
CA SER A 209 10.63 -10.83 11.67
C SER A 209 9.48 -11.57 10.97
N SER A 210 9.78 -12.22 9.87
CA SER A 210 8.88 -13.14 9.18
C SER A 210 9.64 -14.41 8.83
N THR A 211 9.09 -15.59 9.15
CA THR A 211 9.73 -16.88 8.85
C THR A 211 9.87 -17.09 7.35
N PHE A 212 8.84 -16.75 6.59
CA PHE A 212 8.79 -16.97 5.14
C PHE A 212 8.90 -15.70 4.31
N GLY A 213 8.85 -14.53 4.93
CA GLY A 213 8.99 -13.26 4.22
C GLY A 213 10.32 -13.16 3.50
N GLY A 214 10.29 -12.86 2.19
CA GLY A 214 11.48 -12.80 1.35
C GLY A 214 12.12 -14.16 1.07
N ASN A 215 11.34 -15.25 1.06
CA ASN A 215 11.82 -16.54 0.66
C ASN A 215 12.27 -16.52 -0.81
N PRO A 216 13.30 -17.33 -1.18
CA PRO A 216 13.86 -17.35 -2.54
C PRO A 216 12.85 -17.62 -3.65
N LEU A 217 11.83 -18.46 -3.40
CA LEU A 217 10.82 -18.75 -4.41
C LEU A 217 9.99 -17.51 -4.74
N SER A 218 9.44 -16.85 -3.72
CA SER A 218 8.67 -15.60 -3.91
C SER A 218 9.53 -14.48 -4.51
N CYS A 219 10.79 -14.36 -4.08
CA CYS A 219 11.72 -13.36 -4.61
C CYS A 219 12.04 -13.60 -6.09
N ALA A 220 12.23 -14.86 -6.53
CA ALA A 220 12.43 -15.19 -7.94
C ALA A 220 11.19 -14.82 -8.78
N ALA A 221 9.99 -15.16 -8.29
CA ALA A 221 8.74 -14.79 -8.93
C ALA A 221 8.56 -13.26 -8.98
N GLY A 222 8.86 -12.56 -7.87
CA GLY A 222 8.82 -11.10 -7.81
C GLY A 222 9.81 -10.44 -8.77
N THR A 223 11.03 -10.99 -8.91
CA THR A 223 12.02 -10.51 -9.89
C THR A 223 11.46 -10.61 -11.33
N ALA A 224 10.86 -11.73 -11.69
CA ALA A 224 10.23 -11.89 -13.00
C ALA A 224 9.05 -10.92 -13.20
N THR A 225 8.24 -10.70 -12.17
CA THR A 225 7.15 -9.73 -12.21
C THR A 225 7.66 -8.30 -12.44
N MET A 226 8.70 -7.87 -11.70
CA MET A 226 9.28 -6.53 -11.91
C MET A 226 9.87 -6.38 -13.32
N GLN A 227 10.47 -7.43 -13.87
CA GLN A 227 10.96 -7.44 -15.24
C GLN A 227 9.82 -7.27 -16.24
N ALA A 228 8.76 -8.06 -16.14
CA ALA A 228 7.60 -7.95 -17.00
C ALA A 228 6.96 -6.55 -16.95
N LEU A 229 6.76 -6.00 -15.74
CA LEU A 229 6.21 -4.66 -15.57
C LEU A 229 7.01 -3.58 -16.31
N THR A 230 8.35 -3.68 -16.27
CA THR A 230 9.24 -2.65 -16.83
C THR A 230 9.60 -2.87 -18.30
N GLN A 231 9.68 -4.14 -18.77
CA GLN A 231 10.12 -4.48 -20.12
C GLN A 231 8.96 -4.68 -21.10
N ASP A 232 7.83 -5.23 -20.65
CA ASP A 232 6.71 -5.57 -21.52
C ASP A 232 5.65 -4.44 -21.62
N LYS A 233 6.00 -3.22 -21.18
CA LYS A 233 5.13 -2.03 -21.22
C LYS A 233 3.76 -2.23 -20.57
N LEU A 234 3.67 -3.06 -19.53
CA LEU A 234 2.39 -3.39 -18.91
C LEU A 234 1.72 -2.19 -18.24
N VAL A 235 2.51 -1.25 -17.70
CA VAL A 235 1.99 0.01 -17.13
C VAL A 235 1.35 0.88 -18.22
N GLU A 236 2.02 1.04 -19.36
CA GLU A 236 1.49 1.77 -20.53
C GLU A 236 0.24 1.08 -21.08
N ASN A 237 0.26 -0.26 -21.18
CA ASN A 237 -0.90 -1.03 -21.61
C ASN A 237 -2.09 -0.81 -20.68
N SER A 238 -1.88 -0.81 -19.34
CA SER A 238 -2.94 -0.52 -18.37
C SER A 238 -3.53 0.89 -18.56
N ALA A 239 -2.69 1.89 -18.84
CA ALA A 239 -3.16 3.25 -19.15
C ALA A 239 -4.02 3.29 -20.41
N ASN A 240 -3.53 2.68 -21.50
CA ASN A 240 -4.20 2.69 -22.80
C ASN A 240 -5.52 1.90 -22.78
N MET A 241 -5.50 0.69 -22.22
CA MET A 241 -6.70 -0.14 -22.10
C MET A 241 -7.71 0.45 -21.12
N GLY A 242 -7.23 1.06 -20.03
CA GLY A 242 -8.09 1.79 -19.09
C GLY A 242 -8.81 2.96 -19.73
N LYS A 243 -8.12 3.73 -20.61
CA LYS A 243 -8.75 4.79 -21.40
C LYS A 243 -9.83 4.25 -22.34
N LEU A 244 -9.50 3.21 -23.11
CA LEU A 244 -10.45 2.58 -24.04
C LEU A 244 -11.70 2.04 -23.31
N PHE A 245 -11.47 1.37 -22.16
CA PHE A 245 -12.55 0.82 -21.34
C PHE A 245 -13.45 1.93 -20.80
N ARG A 246 -12.87 3.02 -20.29
CA ARG A 246 -13.61 4.17 -19.79
C ARG A 246 -14.44 4.84 -20.88
N GLU A 247 -13.89 5.08 -22.07
CA GLU A 247 -14.61 5.64 -23.20
C GLU A 247 -15.83 4.78 -23.61
N GLY A 248 -15.68 3.44 -23.53
CA GLY A 248 -16.77 2.50 -23.76
C GLY A 248 -17.87 2.60 -22.69
N LEU A 249 -17.48 2.69 -21.41
CA LEU A 249 -18.41 2.83 -20.29
C LEU A 249 -19.14 4.20 -20.31
N ASP A 250 -18.45 5.28 -20.66
CA ASP A 250 -19.06 6.61 -20.77
C ASP A 250 -20.16 6.63 -21.88
N LYS A 251 -19.90 5.98 -23.02
CA LYS A 251 -20.93 5.79 -24.08
C LYS A 251 -22.12 4.96 -23.60
N LEU A 252 -21.90 3.97 -22.75
CA LEU A 252 -22.99 3.20 -22.14
C LEU A 252 -23.78 4.05 -21.15
N LYS A 253 -23.11 4.87 -20.34
CA LYS A 253 -23.75 5.80 -19.43
C LYS A 253 -24.68 6.78 -20.12
N GLU A 254 -24.30 7.32 -21.29
CA GLU A 254 -25.15 8.19 -22.11
C GLU A 254 -26.45 7.49 -22.54
N LYS A 255 -26.40 6.18 -22.79
CA LYS A 255 -27.55 5.39 -23.27
C LYS A 255 -28.41 4.79 -22.13
N HIS A 256 -27.85 4.65 -20.93
CA HIS A 256 -28.46 3.93 -19.84
C HIS A 256 -28.48 4.76 -18.55
N PRO A 257 -29.61 5.46 -18.22
CA PRO A 257 -29.71 6.32 -17.02
C PRO A 257 -29.47 5.61 -15.69
N VAL A 258 -29.54 4.27 -15.66
CA VAL A 258 -29.21 3.46 -14.48
C VAL A 258 -27.71 3.57 -14.10
N ILE A 259 -26.84 3.89 -15.05
CA ILE A 259 -25.42 4.13 -14.82
C ILE A 259 -25.25 5.57 -14.30
N ARG A 260 -25.05 5.72 -13.00
CA ARG A 260 -24.92 7.03 -12.35
C ARG A 260 -23.56 7.65 -12.59
N GLU A 261 -22.50 6.85 -12.51
CA GLU A 261 -21.12 7.31 -12.56
C GLU A 261 -20.21 6.26 -13.22
N VAL A 262 -19.20 6.72 -13.95
CA VAL A 262 -18.05 5.93 -14.42
C VAL A 262 -16.80 6.57 -13.81
N ARG A 263 -16.02 5.81 -13.03
CA ARG A 263 -14.82 6.29 -12.35
C ARG A 263 -13.72 5.24 -12.31
N GLY A 264 -12.50 5.68 -12.07
CA GLY A 264 -11.31 4.82 -11.97
C GLY A 264 -10.12 5.38 -12.74
N LYS A 265 -8.98 4.70 -12.63
CA LYS A 265 -7.74 4.98 -13.36
C LYS A 265 -7.12 3.65 -13.79
N GLY A 266 -6.67 3.54 -15.06
CA GLY A 266 -6.12 2.30 -15.61
C GLY A 266 -7.16 1.18 -15.72
N LEU A 267 -6.79 -0.03 -15.32
CA LEU A 267 -7.59 -1.26 -15.40
C LEU A 267 -7.98 -1.81 -14.03
#